data_4c03cf19d7f4fb046e274d741555e26d
#
_entry.id   4c03cf19d7f4fb046e274d741555e26d
#
_cell.length_a   1.000
_cell.length_b   1.000
_cell.length_c   1.000
_cell.angle_alpha   90.00
_cell.angle_beta   90.00
_cell.angle_gamma   90.00
#
_symmetry.space_group_name_H-M   'P 1'
#
loop_
_entity.id
_entity.type
_entity.pdbx_description
1 polymer ?
#
loop_
_entity_poly.entity_id
_entity_poly.type
_entity_poly.pdbx_seq_one_letter_code
_entity_poly.pdbx_strand_id
1 'polypeptide(L)'
;MRLGIDKIQTKEETLDPEEIANLAESLKEQGQLHPVAVHSVNGTLALITGRKRLAAAKQLGWSEIEASIHEGLSDNQQEELALHENLRRYNLKWFESVQMVERLHLLKQLIYGKPPEQGGGHQKVGWSVRDTAAALQQALGKTSQDLQLARAVRQDPSLSKVKDKRTALRLVQITAKRMDNEEMAGAGDYPIKMNQLFCADSAVALKHLPDNIFHVCVTDPPWLRFFDSTLRLDDRTLPVFRELYRVMRYDSFVYMFAGMDDYHYYAGRTEPDPDNPNEVRKVTGELEKIGFRVAKTPLFWRKLKSLSRRGVTAWEHGRDFEFILLAVKGNPVLRGSTQDTSFFDVDAVPPVKLIHPNEKPLELIKRILSECSYEGNSVIDPFAGSFVVAETAKQMKRPFIAIDRDQESYSKGCKRLGIKEE
;
A
#
# COMPACT_ATOMS: atom_id res chain seq x y z
N MET A 1 -32.59 -23.04 31.80
CA MET A 1 -33.39 -23.03 33.05
C MET A 1 -33.38 -21.63 33.65
N ARG A 2 -34.32 -21.32 34.57
CA ARG A 2 -34.32 -20.04 35.28
C ARG A 2 -33.52 -20.13 36.58
N LEU A 3 -32.69 -19.14 36.85
CA LEU A 3 -31.84 -19.03 38.04
C LEU A 3 -32.07 -17.70 38.77
N GLY A 4 -32.07 -17.73 40.09
CA GLY A 4 -32.09 -16.50 40.90
C GLY A 4 -30.85 -15.64 40.61
N ILE A 5 -31.06 -14.37 40.28
CA ILE A 5 -30.03 -13.43 39.91
C ILE A 5 -29.02 -13.22 41.03
N ASP A 6 -29.48 -13.29 42.29
CA ASP A 6 -28.70 -13.15 43.53
C ASP A 6 -27.68 -14.30 43.73
N LYS A 7 -27.95 -15.49 43.11
CA LYS A 7 -27.09 -16.67 43.21
C LYS A 7 -25.94 -16.65 42.20
N ILE A 8 -25.94 -15.73 41.22
CA ILE A 8 -24.93 -15.68 40.16
C ILE A 8 -23.81 -14.71 40.55
N GLN A 9 -22.63 -15.23 40.79
CA GLN A 9 -21.43 -14.45 41.09
C GLN A 9 -20.84 -13.87 39.77
N THR A 10 -20.43 -12.59 39.83
CA THR A 10 -19.81 -11.88 38.71
C THR A 10 -18.50 -11.25 39.17
N LYS A 11 -17.51 -11.16 38.30
CA LYS A 11 -16.35 -10.32 38.53
C LYS A 11 -16.77 -8.84 38.39
N GLU A 12 -16.26 -7.98 39.26
CA GLU A 12 -16.48 -6.53 39.16
C GLU A 12 -15.83 -5.99 37.87
N GLU A 13 -16.60 -5.33 37.06
CA GLU A 13 -16.16 -4.69 35.82
C GLU A 13 -17.09 -3.49 35.56
N THR A 14 -16.52 -2.35 35.20
CA THR A 14 -17.28 -1.15 34.86
C THR A 14 -17.99 -1.37 33.53
N LEU A 15 -19.29 -1.43 33.53
CA LEU A 15 -20.12 -1.54 32.33
C LEU A 15 -20.65 -0.16 31.96
N ASP A 16 -20.81 0.10 30.66
CA ASP A 16 -21.39 1.35 30.16
C ASP A 16 -22.88 1.46 30.57
N PRO A 17 -23.27 2.48 31.33
CA PRO A 17 -24.64 2.66 31.78
C PRO A 17 -25.66 2.82 30.63
N GLU A 18 -25.27 3.46 29.54
CA GLU A 18 -26.13 3.70 28.38
C GLU A 18 -26.41 2.36 27.63
N GLU A 19 -25.40 1.53 27.45
CA GLU A 19 -25.57 0.19 26.87
C GLU A 19 -26.47 -0.71 27.72
N ILE A 20 -26.37 -0.60 29.06
CA ILE A 20 -27.23 -1.37 29.98
C ILE A 20 -28.67 -0.88 29.89
N ALA A 21 -28.90 0.43 29.86
CA ALA A 21 -30.24 1.01 29.74
C ALA A 21 -30.93 0.59 28.44
N ASN A 22 -30.23 0.68 27.32
CA ASN A 22 -30.73 0.23 26.00
C ASN A 22 -31.07 -1.26 25.99
N LEU A 23 -30.25 -2.09 26.61
CA LEU A 23 -30.50 -3.51 26.74
C LEU A 23 -31.65 -3.84 27.69
N ALA A 24 -31.81 -3.06 28.75
CA ALA A 24 -32.95 -3.21 29.67
C ALA A 24 -34.28 -2.90 28.99
N GLU A 25 -34.32 -1.85 28.16
CA GLU A 25 -35.53 -1.55 27.36
C GLU A 25 -35.86 -2.70 26.38
N SER A 26 -34.85 -3.23 25.68
CA SER A 26 -35.03 -4.41 24.79
C SER A 26 -35.51 -5.64 25.57
N LEU A 27 -34.95 -5.92 26.75
CA LEU A 27 -35.38 -7.04 27.59
C LEU A 27 -36.82 -6.86 28.12
N LYS A 28 -37.26 -5.64 28.37
CA LYS A 28 -38.63 -5.32 28.80
C LYS A 28 -39.64 -5.56 27.65
N GLU A 29 -39.28 -5.21 26.42
CA GLU A 29 -40.17 -5.31 25.24
C GLU A 29 -40.24 -6.74 24.69
N GLN A 30 -39.09 -7.39 24.56
CA GLN A 30 -38.97 -8.65 23.81
C GLN A 30 -38.72 -9.88 24.71
N GLY A 31 -38.49 -9.65 26.00
CA GLY A 31 -38.04 -10.70 26.91
C GLY A 31 -36.58 -11.10 26.67
N GLN A 32 -36.16 -12.14 27.37
CA GLN A 32 -34.81 -12.65 27.24
C GLN A 32 -34.73 -13.64 26.06
N LEU A 33 -34.11 -13.25 24.96
CA LEU A 33 -33.97 -14.07 23.74
C LEU A 33 -32.84 -15.11 23.85
N HIS A 34 -31.80 -14.83 24.62
CA HIS A 34 -30.65 -15.71 24.80
C HIS A 34 -30.30 -15.89 26.27
N PRO A 35 -30.08 -17.12 26.77
CA PRO A 35 -29.70 -17.35 28.16
C PRO A 35 -28.31 -16.79 28.46
N VAL A 36 -28.05 -16.45 29.73
CA VAL A 36 -26.68 -16.24 30.21
C VAL A 36 -26.00 -17.58 30.43
N ALA A 37 -24.67 -17.67 30.29
CA ALA A 37 -23.94 -18.90 30.60
C ALA A 37 -23.26 -18.79 31.95
N VAL A 38 -23.45 -19.82 32.78
CA VAL A 38 -22.89 -19.91 34.14
C VAL A 38 -22.12 -21.21 34.31
N HIS A 39 -21.02 -21.16 35.05
CA HIS A 39 -20.27 -22.33 35.48
C HIS A 39 -20.63 -22.69 36.91
N SER A 40 -20.94 -23.95 37.14
CA SER A 40 -21.25 -24.48 38.50
C SER A 40 -20.04 -25.23 39.06
N VAL A 41 -19.53 -24.74 40.19
CA VAL A 41 -18.48 -25.41 40.98
C VAL A 41 -18.90 -25.46 42.41
N ASN A 42 -19.02 -26.64 42.99
CA ASN A 42 -19.37 -26.87 44.39
C ASN A 42 -20.61 -26.09 44.82
N GLY A 43 -21.61 -26.00 43.96
CA GLY A 43 -22.86 -25.26 44.28
C GLY A 43 -22.78 -23.74 44.07
N THR A 44 -21.62 -23.20 43.74
CA THR A 44 -21.44 -21.77 43.42
C THR A 44 -21.61 -21.57 41.91
N LEU A 45 -22.44 -20.59 41.50
CA LEU A 45 -22.71 -20.24 40.13
C LEU A 45 -21.90 -19.02 39.72
N ALA A 46 -20.87 -19.20 38.89
CA ALA A 46 -20.05 -18.11 38.34
C ALA A 46 -20.47 -17.78 36.93
N LEU A 47 -20.68 -16.51 36.63
CA LEU A 47 -21.05 -16.06 35.30
C LEU A 47 -19.88 -16.21 34.31
N ILE A 48 -20.07 -16.93 33.19
CA ILE A 48 -19.13 -17.02 32.09
C ILE A 48 -19.40 -15.90 31.08
N THR A 49 -20.65 -15.77 30.59
CA THR A 49 -21.07 -14.77 29.60
C THR A 49 -22.43 -14.18 29.89
N GLY A 50 -22.72 -12.99 29.34
CA GLY A 50 -24.00 -12.31 29.48
C GLY A 50 -24.05 -11.26 30.58
N ARG A 51 -22.91 -10.67 30.99
CA ARG A 51 -22.84 -9.64 32.05
C ARG A 51 -23.79 -8.47 31.84
N LYS A 52 -23.84 -7.92 30.61
CA LYS A 52 -24.73 -6.82 30.25
C LYS A 52 -26.19 -7.23 30.43
N ARG A 53 -26.57 -8.46 30.04
CA ARG A 53 -27.92 -9.02 30.22
C ARG A 53 -28.27 -9.17 31.73
N LEU A 54 -27.33 -9.68 32.49
CA LEU A 54 -27.52 -9.82 33.93
C LEU A 54 -27.66 -8.44 34.64
N ALA A 55 -26.85 -7.45 34.23
CA ALA A 55 -26.93 -6.11 34.76
C ALA A 55 -28.26 -5.41 34.39
N ALA A 56 -28.69 -5.55 33.12
CA ALA A 56 -29.97 -5.02 32.67
C ALA A 56 -31.18 -5.69 33.35
N ALA A 57 -31.11 -7.00 33.55
CA ALA A 57 -32.16 -7.72 34.33
C ALA A 57 -32.21 -7.27 35.78
N LYS A 58 -31.06 -7.00 36.42
CA LYS A 58 -31.00 -6.39 37.79
C LYS A 58 -31.62 -5.00 37.82
N GLN A 59 -31.34 -4.17 36.81
CA GLN A 59 -31.92 -2.83 36.69
C GLN A 59 -33.45 -2.86 36.51
N LEU A 60 -33.97 -3.89 35.82
CA LEU A 60 -35.42 -4.12 35.68
C LEU A 60 -36.09 -4.73 36.93
N GLY A 61 -35.33 -5.04 37.97
CA GLY A 61 -35.86 -5.67 39.18
C GLY A 61 -36.27 -7.13 39.00
N TRP A 62 -35.74 -7.84 38.00
CA TRP A 62 -36.02 -9.26 37.82
C TRP A 62 -35.41 -10.07 38.95
N SER A 63 -36.14 -11.04 39.49
CA SER A 63 -35.65 -11.99 40.48
C SER A 63 -34.92 -13.17 39.90
N GLU A 64 -35.25 -13.53 38.62
CA GLU A 64 -34.69 -14.70 37.91
C GLU A 64 -34.29 -14.32 36.52
N ILE A 65 -33.31 -15.06 35.96
CA ILE A 65 -32.84 -14.92 34.60
C ILE A 65 -32.68 -16.30 33.96
N GLU A 66 -32.94 -16.40 32.66
CA GLU A 66 -32.67 -17.65 31.93
C GLU A 66 -31.15 -17.89 31.76
N ALA A 67 -30.71 -19.06 32.16
CA ALA A 67 -29.31 -19.47 32.15
C ALA A 67 -29.10 -20.87 31.64
N SER A 68 -27.97 -21.08 30.96
CA SER A 68 -27.38 -22.38 30.66
C SER A 68 -26.28 -22.69 31.67
N ILE A 69 -26.38 -23.82 32.33
CA ILE A 69 -25.41 -24.25 33.35
C ILE A 69 -24.41 -25.20 32.65
N HIS A 70 -23.13 -24.91 32.90
CA HIS A 70 -22.02 -25.75 32.48
C HIS A 70 -21.29 -26.27 33.72
N GLU A 71 -21.02 -27.56 33.79
CA GLU A 71 -20.32 -28.18 34.90
C GLU A 71 -18.96 -28.71 34.46
N GLY A 72 -17.98 -28.72 35.35
CA GLY A 72 -16.68 -29.34 35.09
C GLY A 72 -15.81 -28.63 34.04
N LEU A 73 -16.13 -27.37 33.66
CA LEU A 73 -15.31 -26.63 32.71
C LEU A 73 -14.02 -26.13 33.37
N SER A 74 -12.88 -26.37 32.73
CA SER A 74 -11.63 -25.69 33.08
C SER A 74 -11.70 -24.21 32.72
N ASP A 75 -10.83 -23.38 33.31
CA ASP A 75 -10.76 -21.94 33.02
C ASP A 75 -10.58 -21.66 31.50
N ASN A 76 -9.77 -22.47 30.81
CA ASN A 76 -9.56 -22.36 29.36
C ASN A 76 -10.84 -22.66 28.58
N GLN A 77 -11.65 -23.62 29.01
CA GLN A 77 -12.93 -23.97 28.36
C GLN A 77 -13.99 -22.87 28.62
N GLN A 78 -13.97 -22.25 29.79
CA GLN A 78 -14.85 -21.11 30.09
C GLN A 78 -14.48 -19.90 29.22
N GLU A 79 -13.17 -19.60 29.07
CA GLU A 79 -12.70 -18.53 28.20
C GLU A 79 -13.03 -18.81 26.72
N GLU A 80 -12.87 -20.05 26.25
CA GLU A 80 -13.25 -20.44 24.92
C GLU A 80 -14.74 -20.19 24.64
N LEU A 81 -15.61 -20.62 25.55
CA LEU A 81 -17.05 -20.42 25.44
C LEU A 81 -17.40 -18.93 25.37
N ALA A 82 -16.75 -18.11 26.21
CA ALA A 82 -16.94 -16.67 26.22
C ALA A 82 -16.48 -16.02 24.88
N LEU A 83 -15.36 -16.45 24.33
CA LEU A 83 -14.86 -15.94 23.03
C LEU A 83 -15.80 -16.29 21.89
N HIS A 84 -16.31 -17.53 21.83
CA HIS A 84 -17.25 -17.95 20.79
C HIS A 84 -18.59 -17.19 20.85
N GLU A 85 -19.12 -16.91 22.05
CA GLU A 85 -20.35 -16.11 22.17
C GLU A 85 -20.09 -14.66 21.73
N ASN A 86 -19.00 -14.07 22.19
CA ASN A 86 -18.64 -12.70 21.85
C ASN A 86 -18.41 -12.50 20.34
N LEU A 87 -17.77 -13.46 19.65
CA LEU A 87 -17.56 -13.41 18.20
C LEU A 87 -18.86 -13.45 17.38
N ARG A 88 -19.99 -13.90 17.97
CA ARG A 88 -21.31 -13.91 17.33
C ARG A 88 -22.10 -12.64 17.49
N ARG A 89 -21.58 -11.64 18.22
CA ARG A 89 -22.26 -10.33 18.42
C ARG A 89 -22.36 -9.56 17.11
N TYR A 90 -23.52 -8.98 16.83
CA TYR A 90 -23.80 -8.26 15.58
C TYR A 90 -23.00 -6.96 15.45
N ASN A 91 -22.78 -6.21 16.55
CA ASN A 91 -22.15 -4.87 16.54
C ASN A 91 -20.68 -4.88 16.98
N LEU A 92 -19.94 -5.94 16.70
CA LEU A 92 -18.54 -6.04 17.04
C LEU A 92 -17.70 -5.16 16.13
N LYS A 93 -16.88 -4.26 16.68
CA LYS A 93 -15.94 -3.49 15.89
C LYS A 93 -14.91 -4.43 15.23
N TRP A 94 -14.45 -4.09 14.04
CA TRP A 94 -13.57 -4.98 13.27
C TRP A 94 -12.31 -5.37 14.05
N PHE A 95 -11.68 -4.41 14.78
CA PHE A 95 -10.45 -4.67 15.54
C PHE A 95 -10.71 -5.54 16.79
N GLU A 96 -11.86 -5.42 17.42
CA GLU A 96 -12.26 -6.30 18.52
C GLU A 96 -12.43 -7.73 18.02
N SER A 97 -13.08 -7.89 16.87
CA SER A 97 -13.26 -9.20 16.23
C SER A 97 -11.93 -9.90 15.95
N VAL A 98 -10.96 -9.21 15.33
CA VAL A 98 -9.65 -9.83 15.02
C VAL A 98 -8.84 -10.14 16.27
N GLN A 99 -8.92 -9.32 17.32
CA GLN A 99 -8.29 -9.59 18.61
C GLN A 99 -8.88 -10.83 19.31
N MET A 100 -10.20 -11.01 19.23
CA MET A 100 -10.86 -12.21 19.77
C MET A 100 -10.48 -13.47 18.98
N VAL A 101 -10.35 -13.37 17.65
CA VAL A 101 -9.86 -14.48 16.82
C VAL A 101 -8.42 -14.86 17.21
N GLU A 102 -7.54 -13.89 17.43
CA GLU A 102 -6.17 -14.14 17.89
C GLU A 102 -6.18 -14.76 19.28
N ARG A 103 -6.99 -14.24 20.21
CA ARG A 103 -7.09 -14.77 21.58
C ARG A 103 -7.55 -16.24 21.58
N LEU A 104 -8.57 -16.57 20.78
CA LEU A 104 -9.04 -17.94 20.61
C LEU A 104 -7.93 -18.84 20.03
N HIS A 105 -7.21 -18.37 18.99
CA HIS A 105 -6.11 -19.10 18.39
C HIS A 105 -5.00 -19.41 19.41
N LEU A 106 -4.58 -18.42 20.18
CA LEU A 106 -3.54 -18.56 21.20
C LEU A 106 -3.98 -19.47 22.35
N LEU A 107 -5.24 -19.35 22.78
CA LEU A 107 -5.82 -20.21 23.81
C LEU A 107 -5.81 -21.70 23.35
N LYS A 108 -6.19 -21.93 22.10
CA LYS A 108 -6.16 -23.29 21.53
C LYS A 108 -4.73 -23.82 21.37
N GLN A 109 -3.76 -22.97 21.05
CA GLN A 109 -2.34 -23.35 21.05
C GLN A 109 -1.80 -23.64 22.45
N LEU A 110 -2.31 -22.98 23.46
CA LEU A 110 -1.99 -23.28 24.86
C LEU A 110 -2.48 -24.68 25.25
N ILE A 111 -3.68 -25.06 24.82
CA ILE A 111 -4.31 -26.35 25.16
C ILE A 111 -3.71 -27.50 24.33
N TYR A 112 -3.51 -27.31 23.03
CA TYR A 112 -3.15 -28.39 22.08
C TYR A 112 -1.70 -28.33 21.58
N GLY A 113 -0.92 -27.35 22.00
CA GLY A 113 0.43 -27.08 21.53
C GLY A 113 0.46 -26.29 20.23
N LYS A 114 1.63 -25.70 19.93
CA LYS A 114 1.90 -25.06 18.63
C LYS A 114 2.34 -26.10 17.62
N PRO A 115 1.96 -25.95 16.32
CA PRO A 115 2.50 -26.81 15.28
C PRO A 115 4.01 -26.52 15.10
N PRO A 116 4.82 -27.53 14.69
CA PRO A 116 6.25 -27.32 14.41
C PRO A 116 6.43 -26.34 13.24
N GLU A 117 7.48 -25.51 13.29
CA GLU A 117 7.77 -24.49 12.26
C GLU A 117 8.20 -25.12 10.93
N GLN A 118 8.77 -26.30 10.92
CA GLN A 118 9.13 -27.02 9.70
C GLN A 118 8.26 -28.27 9.59
N GLY A 119 7.49 -28.34 8.49
CA GLY A 119 6.61 -29.46 8.20
C GLY A 119 7.40 -30.73 7.91
N GLY A 120 7.11 -31.78 8.65
CA GLY A 120 7.63 -33.10 8.43
C GLY A 120 6.81 -34.13 9.21
N GLY A 121 5.90 -34.80 8.55
CA GLY A 121 5.24 -35.96 9.11
C GLY A 121 3.70 -35.95 9.03
N HIS A 122 3.11 -37.12 8.77
CA HIS A 122 1.67 -37.33 8.63
C HIS A 122 0.87 -37.20 9.96
N GLN A 123 1.52 -36.90 11.09
CA GLN A 123 0.83 -36.68 12.35
C GLN A 123 0.50 -35.23 12.58
N LYS A 124 -0.78 -34.95 12.85
CA LYS A 124 -1.27 -33.61 13.22
C LYS A 124 -0.80 -33.30 14.64
N VAL A 125 0.27 -32.49 14.75
CA VAL A 125 0.82 -32.03 16.03
C VAL A 125 0.49 -30.54 16.20
N GLY A 126 -0.24 -30.21 17.29
CA GLY A 126 -0.54 -28.84 17.67
C GLY A 126 -1.72 -28.20 16.90
N TRP A 127 -2.07 -26.99 17.30
CA TRP A 127 -3.21 -26.22 16.78
C TRP A 127 -2.75 -25.20 15.74
N SER A 128 -3.17 -25.39 14.50
CA SER A 128 -2.82 -24.55 13.35
C SER A 128 -3.87 -23.47 13.06
N VAL A 129 -3.52 -22.51 12.17
CA VAL A 129 -4.48 -21.52 11.65
C VAL A 129 -5.66 -22.18 10.95
N ARG A 130 -5.45 -23.33 10.28
CA ARG A 130 -6.51 -24.12 9.64
C ARG A 130 -7.52 -24.66 10.68
N ASP A 131 -7.05 -25.07 11.85
CA ASP A 131 -7.92 -25.55 12.92
C ASP A 131 -8.76 -24.41 13.50
N THR A 132 -8.17 -23.22 13.66
CA THR A 132 -8.92 -22.02 14.06
C THR A 132 -9.97 -21.63 13.01
N ALA A 133 -9.62 -21.68 11.73
CA ALA A 133 -10.57 -21.42 10.65
C ALA A 133 -11.76 -22.41 10.67
N ALA A 134 -11.47 -23.68 10.86
CA ALA A 134 -12.50 -24.72 11.00
C ALA A 134 -13.40 -24.51 12.24
N ALA A 135 -12.80 -24.19 13.39
CA ALA A 135 -13.54 -23.93 14.63
C ALA A 135 -14.47 -22.70 14.51
N LEU A 136 -14.06 -21.69 13.74
CA LEU A 136 -14.83 -20.48 13.47
C LEU A 136 -15.77 -20.61 12.25
N GLN A 137 -15.73 -21.74 11.54
CA GLN A 137 -16.46 -21.96 10.27
C GLN A 137 -16.16 -20.84 9.24
N GLN A 138 -14.90 -20.44 9.15
CA GLN A 138 -14.42 -19.39 8.27
C GLN A 138 -13.44 -19.94 7.22
N ALA A 139 -13.30 -19.21 6.10
CA ALA A 139 -12.25 -19.51 5.12
C ALA A 139 -10.85 -19.31 5.74
N LEU A 140 -9.89 -20.19 5.41
CA LEU A 140 -8.52 -20.13 5.91
C LEU A 140 -7.85 -18.78 5.64
N GLY A 141 -8.01 -18.24 4.42
CA GLY A 141 -7.45 -16.93 4.05
C GLY A 141 -8.00 -15.78 4.92
N LYS A 142 -9.30 -15.81 5.26
CA LYS A 142 -9.91 -14.81 6.15
C LYS A 142 -9.31 -14.90 7.55
N THR A 143 -9.21 -16.11 8.11
CA THR A 143 -8.63 -16.32 9.45
C THR A 143 -7.16 -15.90 9.51
N SER A 144 -6.38 -16.19 8.46
CA SER A 144 -4.98 -15.76 8.35
C SER A 144 -4.87 -14.22 8.34
N GLN A 145 -5.71 -13.52 7.59
CA GLN A 145 -5.77 -12.07 7.57
C GLN A 145 -6.20 -11.49 8.92
N ASP A 146 -7.13 -12.12 9.63
CA ASP A 146 -7.58 -11.70 10.95
C ASP A 146 -6.44 -11.79 11.97
N LEU A 147 -5.68 -12.87 11.95
CA LEU A 147 -4.51 -13.04 12.81
C LEU A 147 -3.39 -12.04 12.46
N GLN A 148 -3.16 -11.76 11.19
CA GLN A 148 -2.20 -10.74 10.74
C GLN A 148 -2.60 -9.36 11.28
N LEU A 149 -3.86 -8.98 11.13
CA LEU A 149 -4.39 -7.70 11.62
C LEU A 149 -4.34 -7.61 13.13
N ALA A 150 -4.70 -8.66 13.87
CA ALA A 150 -4.64 -8.66 15.32
C ALA A 150 -3.22 -8.41 15.84
N ARG A 151 -2.22 -9.07 15.24
CA ARG A 151 -0.79 -8.84 15.54
C ARG A 151 -0.38 -7.40 15.25
N ALA A 152 -0.80 -6.85 14.11
CA ALA A 152 -0.49 -5.47 13.72
C ALA A 152 -1.14 -4.46 14.68
N VAL A 153 -2.41 -4.63 15.07
CA VAL A 153 -3.08 -3.76 16.05
C VAL A 153 -2.40 -3.81 17.41
N ARG A 154 -1.86 -4.98 17.81
CA ARG A 154 -1.09 -5.11 19.06
C ARG A 154 0.24 -4.37 18.99
N GLN A 155 0.90 -4.34 17.84
CA GLN A 155 2.16 -3.60 17.63
C GLN A 155 1.92 -2.09 17.47
N ASP A 156 0.86 -1.72 16.77
CA ASP A 156 0.42 -0.35 16.54
C ASP A 156 -1.08 -0.19 16.86
N PRO A 157 -1.43 0.20 18.11
CA PRO A 157 -2.82 0.41 18.51
C PRO A 157 -3.56 1.49 17.72
N SER A 158 -2.84 2.40 17.03
CA SER A 158 -3.47 3.45 16.20
C SER A 158 -4.26 2.87 15.04
N LEU A 159 -3.91 1.67 14.57
CA LEU A 159 -4.65 0.95 13.52
C LEU A 159 -6.12 0.68 13.90
N SER A 160 -6.45 0.58 15.20
CA SER A 160 -7.84 0.41 15.65
C SER A 160 -8.75 1.59 15.30
N LYS A 161 -8.17 2.78 15.05
CA LYS A 161 -8.89 4.00 14.64
C LYS A 161 -9.23 4.01 13.15
N VAL A 162 -8.68 3.08 12.36
CA VAL A 162 -8.95 2.98 10.93
C VAL A 162 -10.40 2.56 10.72
N LYS A 163 -11.08 3.24 9.79
CA LYS A 163 -12.53 3.13 9.55
C LYS A 163 -13.02 1.69 9.37
N ASP A 164 -12.29 0.88 8.64
CA ASP A 164 -12.72 -0.47 8.28
C ASP A 164 -11.54 -1.44 8.16
N LYS A 165 -11.86 -2.74 8.28
CA LYS A 165 -10.91 -3.84 8.24
C LYS A 165 -10.11 -3.95 6.95
N ARG A 166 -10.74 -3.65 5.79
CA ARG A 166 -10.10 -3.75 4.48
C ARG A 166 -9.00 -2.71 4.35
N THR A 167 -9.28 -1.48 4.78
CA THR A 167 -8.30 -0.38 4.81
C THR A 167 -7.15 -0.70 5.75
N ALA A 168 -7.44 -1.21 6.96
CA ALA A 168 -6.41 -1.62 7.91
C ALA A 168 -5.51 -2.73 7.33
N LEU A 169 -6.08 -3.76 6.71
CA LEU A 169 -5.31 -4.83 6.08
C LEU A 169 -4.40 -4.31 4.97
N ARG A 170 -4.91 -3.40 4.14
CA ARG A 170 -4.11 -2.76 3.08
C ARG A 170 -2.92 -1.99 3.65
N LEU A 171 -3.12 -1.22 4.73
CA LEU A 171 -2.03 -0.49 5.40
C LEU A 171 -0.96 -1.43 5.94
N VAL A 172 -1.36 -2.52 6.62
CA VAL A 172 -0.43 -3.54 7.14
C VAL A 172 0.37 -4.19 6.02
N GLN A 173 -0.27 -4.56 4.90
CA GLN A 173 0.41 -5.14 3.74
C GLN A 173 1.39 -4.16 3.08
N ILE A 174 1.01 -2.88 2.98
CA ILE A 174 1.89 -1.82 2.47
C ILE A 174 3.11 -1.67 3.37
N THR A 175 2.92 -1.63 4.69
CA THR A 175 4.03 -1.48 5.65
C THR A 175 4.97 -2.67 5.61
N ALA A 176 4.44 -3.90 5.60
CA ALA A 176 5.25 -5.11 5.46
C ALA A 176 6.10 -5.07 4.18
N LYS A 177 5.49 -4.74 3.03
CA LYS A 177 6.20 -4.63 1.75
C LYS A 177 7.29 -3.54 1.75
N ARG A 178 7.07 -2.43 2.47
CA ARG A 178 8.12 -1.40 2.64
C ARG A 178 9.31 -1.93 3.41
N MET A 179 9.05 -2.68 4.49
CA MET A 179 10.12 -3.28 5.30
C MET A 179 10.92 -4.32 4.50
N ASP A 180 10.23 -5.20 3.75
CA ASP A 180 10.88 -6.17 2.86
C ASP A 180 11.74 -5.48 1.80
N ASN A 181 11.22 -4.41 1.17
CA ASN A 181 11.96 -3.63 0.18
C ASN A 181 13.18 -2.92 0.80
N GLU A 182 13.07 -2.43 2.03
CA GLU A 182 14.19 -1.79 2.74
C GLU A 182 15.28 -2.80 3.11
N GLU A 183 14.90 -3.97 3.60
CA GLU A 183 15.83 -5.05 3.93
C GLU A 183 16.58 -5.57 2.68
N MET A 184 15.87 -5.67 1.55
CA MET A 184 16.48 -6.06 0.26
C MET A 184 17.30 -4.95 -0.40
N ALA A 185 17.13 -3.69 0.04
CA ALA A 185 17.92 -2.57 -0.44
C ALA A 185 19.37 -2.68 0.03
N GLY A 186 20.31 -2.58 -0.91
CA GLY A 186 21.75 -2.75 -0.60
C GLY A 186 22.32 -4.14 -0.93
N ALA A 187 21.49 -5.14 -1.17
CA ALA A 187 21.92 -6.46 -1.65
C ALA A 187 22.16 -6.50 -3.17
N GLY A 188 22.47 -5.35 -3.80
CA GLY A 188 22.55 -5.21 -5.25
C GLY A 188 23.82 -5.79 -5.85
N ASP A 189 23.85 -7.10 -6.05
CA ASP A 189 24.73 -7.71 -7.04
C ASP A 189 24.06 -7.58 -8.41
N TYR A 190 24.58 -6.66 -9.24
CA TYR A 190 24.05 -6.43 -10.57
C TYR A 190 24.84 -7.22 -11.61
N PRO A 191 24.15 -7.89 -12.58
CA PRO A 191 24.82 -8.70 -13.59
C PRO A 191 25.64 -7.89 -14.60
N ILE A 192 25.64 -6.56 -14.47
CA ILE A 192 26.36 -5.62 -15.33
C ILE A 192 27.06 -4.55 -14.50
N LYS A 193 28.07 -3.90 -15.09
CA LYS A 193 28.71 -2.73 -14.49
C LYS A 193 27.70 -1.57 -14.44
N MET A 194 27.45 -1.08 -13.23
CA MET A 194 26.60 0.08 -12.98
C MET A 194 27.41 1.38 -12.93
N ASN A 195 26.72 2.49 -12.73
CA ASN A 195 27.30 3.85 -12.68
C ASN A 195 27.96 4.26 -14.00
N GLN A 196 27.27 4.00 -15.11
CA GLN A 196 27.74 4.28 -16.45
C GLN A 196 26.85 5.26 -17.19
N LEU A 197 27.48 6.03 -18.06
CA LEU A 197 26.83 6.90 -19.05
C LEU A 197 27.08 6.30 -20.45
N PHE A 198 26.09 6.40 -21.31
CA PHE A 198 26.21 5.94 -22.71
C PHE A 198 25.82 7.04 -23.68
N CYS A 199 26.70 7.29 -24.68
CA CYS A 199 26.37 8.10 -25.83
C CYS A 199 25.81 7.18 -26.92
N ALA A 200 24.49 6.97 -26.93
CA ALA A 200 23.86 6.00 -27.84
C ALA A 200 22.37 6.30 -28.05
N ASP A 201 21.80 5.71 -29.10
CA ASP A 201 20.35 5.59 -29.21
C ASP A 201 19.81 4.67 -28.11
N SER A 202 18.87 5.16 -27.34
CA SER A 202 18.36 4.44 -26.15
C SER A 202 17.61 3.16 -26.52
N ALA A 203 16.91 3.12 -27.67
CA ALA A 203 16.24 1.90 -28.11
C ALA A 203 17.24 0.80 -28.46
N VAL A 204 18.44 1.19 -28.90
CA VAL A 204 19.53 0.24 -29.20
C VAL A 204 20.24 -0.16 -27.91
N ALA A 205 20.66 0.81 -27.10
CA ALA A 205 21.42 0.57 -25.87
C ALA A 205 20.64 -0.33 -24.88
N LEU A 206 19.35 -0.08 -24.69
CA LEU A 206 18.51 -0.87 -23.79
C LEU A 206 18.44 -2.36 -24.18
N LYS A 207 18.52 -2.70 -25.46
CA LYS A 207 18.49 -4.12 -25.92
C LYS A 207 19.67 -4.93 -25.38
N HIS A 208 20.79 -4.28 -25.07
CA HIS A 208 21.98 -4.94 -24.52
C HIS A 208 21.95 -5.07 -22.99
N LEU A 209 20.94 -4.48 -22.32
CA LEU A 209 20.78 -4.58 -20.87
C LEU A 209 19.95 -5.81 -20.50
N PRO A 210 20.29 -6.49 -19.38
CA PRO A 210 19.51 -7.62 -18.88
C PRO A 210 18.08 -7.23 -18.48
N ASP A 211 17.19 -8.23 -18.44
CA ASP A 211 15.82 -8.08 -17.98
C ASP A 211 15.76 -7.82 -16.47
N ASN A 212 14.77 -7.06 -16.04
CA ASN A 212 14.37 -6.94 -14.62
C ASN A 212 15.49 -6.46 -13.68
N ILE A 213 16.28 -5.46 -14.07
CA ILE A 213 17.39 -4.93 -13.25
C ILE A 213 17.12 -3.56 -12.64
N PHE A 214 16.23 -2.71 -13.21
CA PHE A 214 16.00 -1.37 -12.70
C PHE A 214 14.78 -1.25 -11.81
N HIS A 215 14.93 -0.56 -10.69
CA HIS A 215 13.87 -0.30 -9.71
C HIS A 215 13.11 0.98 -10.02
N VAL A 216 13.78 1.98 -10.59
CA VAL A 216 13.20 3.29 -10.88
C VAL A 216 13.72 3.80 -12.23
N CYS A 217 12.80 4.32 -13.02
CA CYS A 217 13.09 5.20 -14.16
C CYS A 217 12.61 6.61 -13.83
N VAL A 218 13.47 7.60 -14.02
CA VAL A 218 13.10 9.02 -14.03
C VAL A 218 13.62 9.60 -15.32
N THR A 219 12.75 10.20 -16.16
CA THR A 219 13.14 10.55 -17.52
C THR A 219 12.31 11.68 -18.12
N ASP A 220 12.88 12.42 -19.06
CA ASP A 220 12.25 13.53 -19.79
C ASP A 220 12.39 13.30 -21.30
N PRO A 221 11.53 12.44 -21.92
CA PRO A 221 11.60 12.18 -23.34
C PRO A 221 11.30 13.43 -24.16
N PRO A 222 11.74 13.51 -25.43
CA PRO A 222 11.41 14.64 -26.29
C PRO A 222 9.89 14.77 -26.43
N TRP A 223 9.37 15.98 -26.21
CA TRP A 223 7.93 16.22 -26.24
C TRP A 223 7.35 16.30 -27.66
N LEU A 224 6.09 15.84 -27.81
CA LEU A 224 5.35 15.80 -29.08
C LEU A 224 5.44 17.10 -29.90
N ARG A 225 5.31 18.24 -29.22
CA ARG A 225 5.34 19.56 -29.86
C ARG A 225 6.65 19.94 -30.56
N PHE A 226 7.72 19.20 -30.32
CA PHE A 226 9.04 19.44 -30.93
C PHE A 226 9.28 18.58 -32.17
N PHE A 227 8.30 17.73 -32.57
CA PHE A 227 8.39 16.96 -33.78
C PHE A 227 7.63 17.63 -34.91
N ASP A 228 8.23 17.63 -36.08
CA ASP A 228 7.55 17.96 -37.32
C ASP A 228 6.38 16.98 -37.51
N SER A 229 5.24 17.50 -37.98
CA SER A 229 4.00 16.74 -38.16
C SER A 229 4.14 15.49 -39.07
N THR A 230 5.26 15.37 -39.75
CA THR A 230 5.58 14.22 -40.63
C THR A 230 6.23 13.04 -39.93
N LEU A 231 6.73 13.23 -38.68
CA LEU A 231 7.42 12.18 -37.90
C LEU A 231 6.51 11.70 -36.81
N ARG A 232 6.02 10.46 -36.90
CA ARG A 232 5.26 9.83 -35.83
C ARG A 232 6.18 9.55 -34.63
N LEU A 233 5.75 9.92 -33.44
CA LEU A 233 6.40 9.56 -32.17
C LEU A 233 6.61 8.06 -32.00
N ASP A 234 5.70 7.26 -32.59
CA ASP A 234 5.72 5.82 -32.57
C ASP A 234 7.09 5.23 -32.96
N ASP A 235 7.82 5.91 -33.87
CA ASP A 235 9.06 5.38 -34.41
C ASP A 235 10.29 5.67 -33.53
N ARG A 236 10.23 6.62 -32.59
CA ARG A 236 11.39 7.06 -31.82
C ARG A 236 11.33 6.77 -30.31
N THR A 237 10.19 6.98 -29.68
CA THR A 237 10.06 6.86 -28.21
C THR A 237 9.43 5.54 -27.77
N LEU A 238 8.46 5.02 -28.50
CA LEU A 238 7.82 3.75 -28.15
C LEU A 238 8.76 2.55 -28.13
N PRO A 239 9.72 2.39 -29.06
CA PRO A 239 10.73 1.35 -28.96
C PRO A 239 11.53 1.41 -27.65
N VAL A 240 11.86 2.64 -27.16
CA VAL A 240 12.55 2.83 -25.88
C VAL A 240 11.66 2.35 -24.73
N PHE A 241 10.37 2.71 -24.70
CA PHE A 241 9.47 2.32 -23.61
C PHE A 241 9.15 0.81 -23.60
N ARG A 242 9.15 0.14 -24.75
CA ARG A 242 9.03 -1.33 -24.82
C ARG A 242 10.23 -2.02 -24.19
N GLU A 243 11.44 -1.59 -24.55
CA GLU A 243 12.65 -2.09 -23.91
C GLU A 243 12.77 -1.69 -22.45
N LEU A 244 12.34 -0.47 -22.10
CA LEU A 244 12.28 -0.02 -20.72
C LEU A 244 11.39 -0.96 -19.88
N TYR A 245 10.21 -1.35 -20.38
CA TYR A 245 9.35 -2.31 -19.69
C TYR A 245 10.07 -3.64 -19.41
N ARG A 246 10.88 -4.13 -20.35
CA ARG A 246 11.64 -5.36 -20.21
C ARG A 246 12.71 -5.25 -19.12
N VAL A 247 13.52 -4.18 -19.14
CA VAL A 247 14.64 -3.99 -18.20
C VAL A 247 14.19 -3.54 -16.80
N MET A 248 12.99 -2.97 -16.67
CA MET A 248 12.42 -2.64 -15.36
C MET A 248 12.04 -3.89 -14.58
N ARG A 249 12.33 -3.91 -13.29
CA ARG A 249 11.92 -4.99 -12.37
C ARG A 249 10.41 -5.04 -12.20
N TYR A 250 9.91 -6.19 -11.78
CA TYR A 250 8.57 -6.24 -11.22
C TYR A 250 8.56 -5.42 -9.92
N ASP A 251 7.49 -4.66 -9.70
CA ASP A 251 7.36 -3.71 -8.59
C ASP A 251 8.30 -2.48 -8.70
N SER A 252 8.34 -1.87 -9.88
CA SER A 252 9.16 -0.70 -10.20
C SER A 252 8.34 0.52 -10.60
N PHE A 253 8.96 1.70 -10.49
CA PHE A 253 8.36 2.99 -10.78
C PHE A 253 8.96 3.63 -12.04
N VAL A 254 8.13 4.33 -12.80
CA VAL A 254 8.52 5.19 -13.92
C VAL A 254 7.92 6.58 -13.71
N TYR A 255 8.77 7.59 -13.56
CA TYR A 255 8.41 9.00 -13.51
C TYR A 255 8.84 9.63 -14.84
N MET A 256 7.90 10.14 -15.61
CA MET A 256 8.14 10.73 -16.91
C MET A 256 7.64 12.16 -16.94
N PHE A 257 8.52 13.11 -17.20
CA PHE A 257 8.12 14.49 -17.46
C PHE A 257 7.41 14.59 -18.80
N ALA A 258 6.33 15.34 -18.86
CA ALA A 258 5.45 15.40 -20.03
C ALA A 258 4.79 16.76 -20.20
N GLY A 259 4.56 17.19 -21.44
CA GLY A 259 3.58 18.20 -21.77
C GLY A 259 2.15 17.66 -21.68
N MET A 260 1.15 18.51 -21.87
CA MET A 260 -0.26 18.09 -21.83
C MET A 260 -0.59 17.04 -22.90
N ASP A 261 -0.13 17.30 -24.15
CA ASP A 261 -0.39 16.40 -25.27
C ASP A 261 0.31 15.06 -25.10
N ASP A 262 1.56 15.09 -24.57
CA ASP A 262 2.33 13.91 -24.24
C ASP A 262 1.64 13.09 -23.16
N TYR A 263 1.13 13.75 -22.13
CA TYR A 263 0.42 13.09 -21.04
C TYR A 263 -0.77 12.26 -21.57
N HIS A 264 -1.60 12.86 -22.41
CA HIS A 264 -2.76 12.17 -23.00
C HIS A 264 -2.37 11.02 -23.93
N TYR A 265 -1.29 11.18 -24.68
CA TYR A 265 -0.76 10.14 -25.55
C TYR A 265 -0.29 8.91 -24.75
N TYR A 266 0.50 9.13 -23.71
CA TYR A 266 1.09 8.04 -22.92
C TYR A 266 0.15 7.45 -21.87
N ALA A 267 -0.66 8.27 -21.23
CA ALA A 267 -1.59 7.84 -20.16
C ALA A 267 -2.98 7.44 -20.65
N GLY A 268 -3.31 7.80 -21.90
CA GLY A 268 -4.68 7.66 -22.42
C GLY A 268 -5.61 8.79 -21.96
N ARG A 269 -6.82 8.77 -22.49
CA ARG A 269 -7.85 9.77 -22.23
C ARG A 269 -9.24 9.18 -22.33
N THR A 270 -10.22 9.91 -21.86
CA THR A 270 -11.63 9.70 -22.21
C THR A 270 -12.01 10.72 -23.29
N GLU A 271 -12.73 10.29 -24.30
CA GLU A 271 -13.24 11.15 -25.37
C GLU A 271 -14.70 10.77 -25.68
N PRO A 272 -15.51 11.70 -26.25
CA PRO A 272 -16.84 11.34 -26.72
C PRO A 272 -16.80 10.15 -27.66
N ASP A 273 -17.74 9.23 -27.53
CA ASP A 273 -17.86 8.13 -28.47
C ASP A 273 -18.29 8.68 -29.84
N PRO A 274 -17.54 8.41 -30.92
CA PRO A 274 -17.89 8.92 -32.25
C PRO A 274 -19.23 8.40 -32.76
N ASP A 275 -19.66 7.23 -32.30
CA ASP A 275 -20.93 6.61 -32.71
C ASP A 275 -22.09 6.99 -31.78
N ASN A 276 -21.80 7.44 -30.56
CA ASN A 276 -22.78 7.92 -29.58
C ASN A 276 -22.24 9.11 -28.77
N PRO A 277 -22.50 10.37 -29.19
CA PRO A 277 -21.95 11.57 -28.54
C PRO A 277 -22.38 11.77 -27.06
N ASN A 278 -23.40 11.04 -26.59
CA ASN A 278 -23.82 11.07 -25.19
C ASN A 278 -23.04 10.10 -24.30
N GLU A 279 -22.20 9.29 -24.87
CA GLU A 279 -21.32 8.37 -24.17
C GLU A 279 -19.85 8.78 -24.31
N VAL A 280 -19.01 8.30 -23.38
CA VAL A 280 -17.57 8.51 -23.44
C VAL A 280 -16.86 7.17 -23.54
N ARG A 281 -15.86 7.09 -24.41
CA ARG A 281 -14.99 5.93 -24.51
C ARG A 281 -13.62 6.22 -23.91
N LYS A 282 -13.01 5.20 -23.34
CA LYS A 282 -11.62 5.26 -22.88
C LYS A 282 -10.67 4.94 -24.04
N VAL A 283 -9.77 5.87 -24.36
CA VAL A 283 -8.62 5.62 -25.22
C VAL A 283 -7.44 5.18 -24.37
N THR A 284 -7.00 3.95 -24.54
CA THR A 284 -5.86 3.38 -23.82
C THR A 284 -4.57 4.05 -24.25
N GLY A 285 -3.78 4.54 -23.29
CA GLY A 285 -2.50 5.16 -23.54
C GLY A 285 -1.41 4.17 -23.98
N GLU A 286 -0.37 4.68 -24.64
CA GLU A 286 0.69 3.83 -25.18
C GLU A 286 1.45 3.06 -24.10
N LEU A 287 1.67 3.64 -22.93
CA LEU A 287 2.30 2.92 -21.81
C LEU A 287 1.44 1.76 -21.28
N GLU A 288 0.10 1.94 -21.24
CA GLU A 288 -0.81 0.86 -20.85
C GLU A 288 -0.80 -0.29 -21.89
N LYS A 289 -0.70 0.04 -23.18
CA LYS A 289 -0.59 -0.98 -24.26
C LYS A 289 0.71 -1.78 -24.17
N ILE A 290 1.80 -1.16 -23.69
CA ILE A 290 3.09 -1.84 -23.45
C ILE A 290 3.02 -2.78 -22.24
N GLY A 291 2.14 -2.48 -21.25
CA GLY A 291 1.97 -3.30 -20.05
C GLY A 291 2.16 -2.56 -18.73
N PHE A 292 2.53 -1.28 -18.76
CA PHE A 292 2.57 -0.45 -17.57
C PHE A 292 1.16 -0.15 -17.04
N ARG A 293 1.03 0.06 -15.75
CA ARG A 293 -0.17 0.69 -15.17
C ARG A 293 0.14 2.16 -14.93
N VAL A 294 -0.71 3.04 -15.45
CA VAL A 294 -0.53 4.48 -15.34
C VAL A 294 -1.43 5.03 -14.23
N ALA A 295 -0.90 5.95 -13.41
CA ALA A 295 -1.69 6.65 -12.41
C ALA A 295 -2.77 7.52 -13.09
N LYS A 296 -3.98 7.48 -12.53
CA LYS A 296 -5.13 8.23 -13.08
C LYS A 296 -4.97 9.74 -12.93
N THR A 297 -4.25 10.18 -11.93
CA THR A 297 -3.99 11.59 -11.65
C THR A 297 -2.52 11.88 -11.92
N PRO A 298 -2.20 12.91 -12.72
CA PRO A 298 -0.82 13.34 -12.90
C PRO A 298 -0.23 13.88 -11.61
N LEU A 299 1.08 13.82 -11.52
CA LEU A 299 1.85 14.60 -10.57
C LEU A 299 2.24 15.92 -11.22
N PHE A 300 2.50 16.93 -10.42
CA PHE A 300 2.81 18.27 -10.89
C PHE A 300 4.10 18.77 -10.27
N TRP A 301 5.07 19.15 -11.09
CA TRP A 301 6.17 19.96 -10.63
C TRP A 301 5.78 21.43 -10.75
N ARG A 302 5.60 22.13 -9.63
CA ARG A 302 5.27 23.55 -9.59
C ARG A 302 6.54 24.38 -9.34
N LYS A 303 6.78 25.37 -10.21
CA LYS A 303 7.94 26.25 -10.22
C LYS A 303 7.61 27.50 -9.41
N LEU A 304 8.07 27.59 -8.16
CA LEU A 304 7.65 28.63 -7.21
C LEU A 304 8.06 30.07 -7.60
N LYS A 305 9.19 30.23 -8.33
CA LYS A 305 9.78 31.57 -8.65
C LYS A 305 9.94 31.82 -10.14
N SER A 306 9.50 30.94 -11.00
CA SER A 306 9.71 31.05 -12.44
C SER A 306 8.40 31.00 -13.20
N LEU A 307 8.05 32.14 -13.84
CA LEU A 307 6.95 32.19 -14.81
C LEU A 307 7.54 32.07 -16.22
N SER A 308 7.26 30.96 -16.89
CA SER A 308 7.56 30.80 -18.31
C SER A 308 6.41 31.35 -19.14
N ARG A 309 6.67 32.46 -19.88
CA ARG A 309 5.73 33.02 -20.86
C ARG A 309 6.03 32.59 -22.30
N ARG A 310 6.96 31.68 -22.54
CA ARG A 310 7.27 31.20 -23.88
C ARG A 310 6.09 30.46 -24.47
N GLY A 311 5.61 30.88 -25.65
CA GLY A 311 4.50 30.28 -26.36
C GLY A 311 3.14 30.51 -25.71
N VAL A 312 3.00 31.52 -24.84
CA VAL A 312 1.75 31.93 -24.21
C VAL A 312 1.20 33.12 -24.98
N THR A 313 -0.05 33.08 -25.38
CA THR A 313 -0.75 34.20 -26.03
C THR A 313 -1.11 35.29 -25.01
N ALA A 314 -1.51 36.47 -25.48
CA ALA A 314 -1.80 37.63 -24.59
C ALA A 314 -2.94 37.35 -23.60
N TRP A 315 -3.80 36.38 -23.87
CA TRP A 315 -4.98 35.98 -23.05
C TRP A 315 -4.75 34.77 -22.17
N GLU A 316 -3.57 34.09 -22.27
CA GLU A 316 -3.24 32.92 -21.43
C GLU A 316 -2.41 33.33 -20.21
N HIS A 317 -2.58 32.58 -19.12
CA HIS A 317 -1.70 32.69 -17.95
C HIS A 317 -0.32 32.07 -18.22
N GLY A 318 0.70 32.56 -17.53
CA GLY A 318 2.04 31.94 -17.56
C GLY A 318 2.01 30.52 -17.02
N ARG A 319 2.87 29.65 -17.57
CA ARG A 319 2.98 28.25 -17.18
C ARG A 319 4.02 28.11 -16.06
N ASP A 320 3.55 27.80 -14.87
CA ASP A 320 4.37 27.64 -13.67
C ASP A 320 4.53 26.18 -13.22
N PHE A 321 4.04 25.22 -14.02
CA PHE A 321 4.11 23.80 -13.72
C PHE A 321 4.43 22.94 -14.94
N GLU A 322 4.91 21.71 -14.67
CA GLU A 322 5.05 20.64 -15.64
C GLU A 322 4.35 19.39 -15.09
N PHE A 323 3.81 18.56 -15.99
CA PHE A 323 3.24 17.27 -15.64
C PHE A 323 4.35 16.25 -15.41
N ILE A 324 4.14 15.37 -14.44
CA ILE A 324 4.91 14.15 -14.27
C ILE A 324 3.93 12.99 -14.34
N LEU A 325 4.06 12.16 -15.36
CA LEU A 325 3.32 10.93 -15.50
C LEU A 325 3.96 9.88 -14.60
N LEU A 326 3.16 9.25 -13.75
CA LEU A 326 3.57 8.12 -12.92
C LEU A 326 3.02 6.84 -13.51
N ALA A 327 3.93 5.95 -13.89
CA ALA A 327 3.61 4.60 -14.32
C ALA A 327 4.34 3.56 -13.46
N VAL A 328 3.83 2.34 -13.43
CA VAL A 328 4.43 1.26 -12.65
C VAL A 328 4.37 -0.06 -13.41
N LYS A 329 5.39 -0.90 -13.22
CA LYS A 329 5.36 -2.31 -13.57
C LYS A 329 5.11 -3.11 -12.30
N GLY A 330 4.06 -3.94 -12.28
CA GLY A 330 3.67 -4.66 -11.07
C GLY A 330 2.90 -3.80 -10.07
N ASN A 331 3.22 -3.92 -8.79
CA ASN A 331 2.48 -3.30 -7.70
C ASN A 331 3.43 -2.72 -6.62
N PRO A 332 4.32 -1.77 -6.99
CA PRO A 332 5.28 -1.19 -6.07
C PRO A 332 4.59 -0.38 -4.96
N VAL A 333 5.34 -0.10 -3.90
CA VAL A 333 4.87 0.69 -2.76
C VAL A 333 5.82 1.87 -2.55
N LEU A 334 5.27 3.09 -2.47
CA LEU A 334 6.03 4.28 -2.11
C LEU A 334 6.57 4.19 -0.68
N ARG A 335 7.76 4.75 -0.43
CA ARG A 335 8.37 4.82 0.91
C ARG A 335 7.66 5.80 1.83
N GLY A 336 7.16 6.90 1.25
CA GLY A 336 6.54 8.00 1.96
C GLY A 336 5.18 7.66 2.58
N SER A 337 4.60 8.64 3.25
CA SER A 337 3.24 8.59 3.78
C SER A 337 2.22 8.52 2.63
N THR A 338 1.09 7.86 2.86
CA THR A 338 -0.06 7.90 1.93
C THR A 338 -0.71 9.29 1.83
N GLN A 339 -0.19 10.28 2.57
CA GLN A 339 -0.65 11.67 2.59
C GLN A 339 0.21 12.59 1.72
N ASP A 340 1.22 12.07 1.01
CA ASP A 340 2.05 12.87 0.10
C ASP A 340 1.18 13.47 -1.00
N THR A 341 1.46 14.73 -1.31
CA THR A 341 0.67 15.48 -2.29
C THR A 341 1.09 15.15 -3.72
N SER A 342 0.22 15.41 -4.69
CA SER A 342 0.56 15.30 -6.11
C SER A 342 1.43 16.46 -6.62
N PHE A 343 1.85 17.38 -5.73
CA PHE A 343 2.62 18.57 -6.09
C PHE A 343 4.05 18.51 -5.54
N PHE A 344 4.99 18.73 -6.44
CA PHE A 344 6.41 18.94 -6.13
C PHE A 344 6.71 20.44 -6.25
N ASP A 345 6.77 21.12 -5.13
CA ASP A 345 7.05 22.55 -5.07
C ASP A 345 8.57 22.76 -5.00
N VAL A 346 9.20 22.98 -6.16
CA VAL A 346 10.65 23.14 -6.31
C VAL A 346 10.96 24.21 -7.34
N ASP A 347 11.87 25.13 -7.02
CA ASP A 347 12.31 26.16 -7.96
C ASP A 347 12.99 25.58 -9.19
N ALA A 348 12.78 26.18 -10.35
CA ALA A 348 13.51 25.81 -11.56
C ALA A 348 14.99 26.20 -11.44
N VAL A 349 15.86 25.49 -12.18
CA VAL A 349 17.28 25.84 -12.26
C VAL A 349 17.42 27.24 -12.89
N PRO A 350 18.14 28.19 -12.26
CA PRO A 350 18.37 29.50 -12.83
C PRO A 350 19.08 29.40 -14.19
N PRO A 351 18.71 30.22 -15.20
CA PRO A 351 19.28 30.15 -16.56
C PRO A 351 20.80 30.16 -16.61
N VAL A 352 21.44 30.90 -15.73
CA VAL A 352 22.91 31.01 -15.66
C VAL A 352 23.61 29.77 -15.13
N LYS A 353 22.87 28.82 -14.54
CA LYS A 353 23.37 27.55 -13.98
C LYS A 353 23.02 26.34 -14.83
N LEU A 354 22.26 26.52 -15.90
CA LEU A 354 21.81 25.41 -16.75
C LEU A 354 22.99 24.79 -17.50
N ILE A 355 23.14 23.49 -17.42
CA ILE A 355 24.02 22.68 -18.26
C ILE A 355 23.29 22.31 -19.57
N HIS A 356 22.00 22.09 -19.47
CA HIS A 356 21.10 21.75 -20.58
C HIS A 356 19.82 22.61 -20.52
N PRO A 357 19.26 23.06 -21.67
CA PRO A 357 18.10 23.98 -21.69
C PRO A 357 16.87 23.54 -20.90
N ASN A 358 16.64 22.23 -20.81
CA ASN A 358 15.48 21.62 -20.12
C ASN A 358 15.88 20.92 -18.81
N GLU A 359 16.98 21.31 -18.20
CA GLU A 359 17.49 20.68 -16.98
C GLU A 359 16.47 20.75 -15.84
N LYS A 360 16.19 19.60 -15.24
CA LYS A 360 15.35 19.49 -14.04
C LYS A 360 16.18 19.81 -12.78
N PRO A 361 15.58 20.44 -11.76
CA PRO A 361 16.29 20.69 -10.50
C PRO A 361 16.69 19.39 -9.81
N LEU A 362 17.93 19.34 -9.32
CA LEU A 362 18.45 18.21 -8.56
C LEU A 362 17.56 17.86 -7.35
N GLU A 363 17.05 18.89 -6.66
CA GLU A 363 16.17 18.71 -5.50
C GLU A 363 14.83 18.01 -5.86
N LEU A 364 14.29 18.30 -7.06
CA LEU A 364 13.11 17.59 -7.56
C LEU A 364 13.38 16.09 -7.76
N ILE A 365 14.48 15.78 -8.44
CA ILE A 365 14.87 14.38 -8.69
C ILE A 365 15.18 13.67 -7.37
N LYS A 366 15.84 14.33 -6.43
CA LYS A 366 16.14 13.81 -5.10
C LYS A 366 14.87 13.48 -4.33
N ARG A 367 13.87 14.36 -4.36
CA ARG A 367 12.58 14.10 -3.73
C ARG A 367 11.87 12.90 -4.36
N ILE A 368 11.80 12.83 -5.70
CA ILE A 368 11.21 11.68 -6.41
C ILE A 368 11.92 10.38 -5.99
N LEU A 369 13.25 10.33 -6.07
CA LEU A 369 14.01 9.12 -5.72
C LEU A 369 13.87 8.73 -4.24
N SER A 370 13.72 9.69 -3.33
CA SER A 370 13.51 9.40 -1.91
C SER A 370 12.17 8.76 -1.60
N GLU A 371 11.14 9.08 -2.40
CA GLU A 371 9.79 8.54 -2.23
C GLU A 371 9.62 7.12 -2.83
N CYS A 372 10.43 6.75 -3.82
CA CYS A 372 10.22 5.52 -4.60
C CYS A 372 11.38 4.52 -4.58
N SER A 373 12.49 4.81 -3.89
CA SER A 373 13.67 3.95 -3.88
C SER A 373 14.46 4.01 -2.58
N TYR A 374 15.24 2.96 -2.32
CA TYR A 374 16.18 2.83 -1.22
C TYR A 374 17.63 2.94 -1.71
N GLU A 375 18.60 3.14 -0.79
CA GLU A 375 20.02 3.02 -1.10
C GLU A 375 20.29 1.65 -1.73
N GLY A 376 21.09 1.58 -2.79
CA GLY A 376 21.33 0.36 -3.54
C GLY A 376 20.30 0.04 -4.64
N ASN A 377 19.12 0.65 -4.66
CA ASN A 377 18.17 0.45 -5.76
C ASN A 377 18.67 1.11 -7.06
N SER A 378 18.61 0.39 -8.17
CA SER A 378 19.09 0.87 -9.47
C SER A 378 18.14 1.84 -10.15
N VAL A 379 18.71 2.86 -10.77
CA VAL A 379 18.02 3.93 -11.49
C VAL A 379 18.42 3.93 -12.96
N ILE A 380 17.46 4.17 -13.86
CA ILE A 380 17.72 4.36 -15.27
C ILE A 380 17.11 5.66 -15.78
N ASP A 381 17.85 6.35 -16.64
CA ASP A 381 17.35 7.48 -17.44
C ASP A 381 17.74 7.30 -18.90
N PRO A 382 16.78 6.90 -19.77
CA PRO A 382 17.05 6.69 -21.18
C PRO A 382 17.03 7.98 -22.03
N PHE A 383 16.77 9.15 -21.45
CA PHE A 383 16.80 10.45 -22.12
C PHE A 383 17.48 11.48 -21.22
N ALA A 384 18.76 11.24 -20.92
CA ALA A 384 19.46 11.84 -19.77
C ALA A 384 19.73 13.34 -19.88
N GLY A 385 19.87 13.91 -21.08
CA GLY A 385 20.09 15.33 -21.33
C GLY A 385 21.19 15.94 -20.48
N SER A 386 20.80 16.56 -19.35
CA SER A 386 21.76 17.15 -18.41
C SER A 386 22.43 16.13 -17.47
N PHE A 387 22.02 14.87 -17.47
CA PHE A 387 22.45 13.79 -16.55
C PHE A 387 22.20 14.08 -15.07
N VAL A 388 21.26 14.95 -14.75
CA VAL A 388 20.90 15.29 -13.36
C VAL A 388 20.36 14.10 -12.59
N VAL A 389 19.64 13.19 -13.26
CA VAL A 389 19.12 11.95 -12.64
C VAL A 389 20.28 11.06 -12.21
N ALA A 390 21.29 10.89 -13.06
CA ALA A 390 22.48 10.10 -12.75
C ALA A 390 23.30 10.74 -11.60
N GLU A 391 23.46 12.06 -11.61
CA GLU A 391 24.13 12.78 -10.51
C GLU A 391 23.39 12.60 -9.20
N THR A 392 22.07 12.77 -9.21
CA THR A 392 21.25 12.60 -8.01
C THR A 392 21.31 11.16 -7.50
N ALA A 393 21.21 10.17 -8.39
CA ALA A 393 21.33 8.77 -8.03
C ALA A 393 22.68 8.47 -7.38
N LYS A 394 23.79 8.98 -7.94
CA LYS A 394 25.14 8.88 -7.38
C LYS A 394 25.21 9.45 -5.97
N GLN A 395 24.71 10.69 -5.76
CA GLN A 395 24.71 11.36 -4.45
C GLN A 395 23.91 10.59 -3.41
N MET A 396 22.84 9.92 -3.84
CA MET A 396 21.97 9.12 -2.98
C MET A 396 22.39 7.65 -2.88
N LYS A 397 23.58 7.28 -3.38
CA LYS A 397 24.13 5.92 -3.40
C LYS A 397 23.21 4.91 -4.09
N ARG A 398 22.65 5.29 -5.20
CA ARG A 398 21.84 4.44 -6.07
C ARG A 398 22.64 4.13 -7.33
N PRO A 399 22.87 2.85 -7.65
CA PRO A 399 23.50 2.46 -8.91
C PRO A 399 22.65 2.94 -10.08
N PHE A 400 23.27 3.45 -11.15
CA PHE A 400 22.55 4.03 -12.26
C PHE A 400 23.12 3.65 -13.62
N ILE A 401 22.26 3.77 -14.64
CA ILE A 401 22.62 3.88 -16.04
C ILE A 401 21.86 5.08 -16.63
N ALA A 402 22.56 5.91 -17.40
CA ALA A 402 21.97 7.05 -18.07
C ALA A 402 22.45 7.08 -19.53
N ILE A 403 21.52 7.34 -20.44
CA ILE A 403 21.75 7.24 -21.88
C ILE A 403 21.29 8.53 -22.54
N ASP A 404 22.12 9.10 -23.38
CA ASP A 404 21.74 10.17 -24.31
C ASP A 404 22.42 9.97 -25.64
N ARG A 405 21.77 10.36 -26.71
CA ARG A 405 22.35 10.22 -28.08
C ARG A 405 23.21 11.43 -28.47
N ASP A 406 23.06 12.57 -27.77
CA ASP A 406 23.76 13.79 -28.08
C ASP A 406 25.14 13.79 -27.43
N GLN A 407 26.18 13.84 -28.28
CA GLN A 407 27.59 13.79 -27.84
C GLN A 407 27.96 14.95 -26.93
N GLU A 408 27.41 16.16 -27.17
CA GLU A 408 27.71 17.33 -26.33
C GLU A 408 27.12 17.17 -24.94
N SER A 409 25.86 16.70 -24.83
CA SER A 409 25.21 16.37 -23.57
C SER A 409 25.96 15.27 -22.82
N TYR A 410 26.38 14.21 -23.53
CA TYR A 410 27.17 13.13 -22.96
C TYR A 410 28.49 13.62 -22.36
N SER A 411 29.28 14.43 -23.11
CA SER A 411 30.54 14.99 -22.61
C SER A 411 30.34 15.87 -21.37
N LYS A 412 29.28 16.70 -21.37
CA LYS A 412 28.90 17.49 -20.19
C LYS A 412 28.51 16.60 -19.00
N GLY A 413 27.79 15.51 -19.24
CA GLY A 413 27.41 14.51 -18.25
C GLY A 413 28.63 13.83 -17.63
N CYS A 414 29.56 13.38 -18.45
CA CYS A 414 30.84 12.81 -17.99
C CYS A 414 31.61 13.76 -17.07
N LYS A 415 31.73 15.01 -17.48
CA LYS A 415 32.35 16.05 -16.65
C LYS A 415 31.61 16.27 -15.34
N ARG A 416 30.26 16.35 -15.37
CA ARG A 416 29.40 16.52 -14.21
C ARG A 416 29.58 15.42 -13.17
N LEU A 417 29.69 14.18 -13.63
CA LEU A 417 29.84 13.01 -12.75
C LEU A 417 31.27 12.63 -12.44
N GLY A 418 32.27 13.25 -13.06
CA GLY A 418 33.69 12.88 -12.92
C GLY A 418 33.96 11.47 -13.51
N ILE A 419 33.27 11.10 -14.59
CA ILE A 419 33.42 9.84 -15.32
C ILE A 419 34.25 10.14 -16.58
N LYS A 420 35.19 9.26 -16.93
CA LYS A 420 35.95 9.40 -18.18
C LYS A 420 35.02 9.10 -19.37
N GLU A 421 35.16 9.88 -20.43
CA GLU A 421 34.54 9.59 -21.72
C GLU A 421 35.14 8.29 -22.29
N GLU A 422 34.29 7.37 -22.69
CA GLU A 422 34.64 6.13 -23.37
C GLU A 422 34.16 6.14 -24.81
#